data_b714dce2e165b3117a036a44d6adeb1a
#
_entry.id   b714dce2e165b3117a036a44d6adeb1a
#
_cell.length_a   1.000
_cell.length_b   1.000
_cell.length_c   1.000
_cell.angle_alpha   90.00
_cell.angle_beta   90.00
_cell.angle_gamma   90.00
#
_symmetry.space_group_name_H-M   'P 1'
#
loop_
_entity.id
_entity.type
_entity.pdbx_description
1 polymer ?
#
loop_
_entity_poly.entity_id
_entity_poly.type
_entity_poly.pdbx_seq_one_letter_code
_entity_poly.pdbx_strand_id
1 'polypeptide(L)'
;LEFRRVLFRSDDRTHGADSTLPHTPPFGIKAVHPGDVPPVGPPDLGDGSPRRERPAGNGLAAMAATVGVVLAIMGTFLPWIAVDRADGGVDHLIGWDLAGDAVLVLVTGLVAAGVTGALWIGQRGLVHKLVLLLAGGVLLAVAGLEISDVRAVDAVSSLERSVGSGLPVVALGGVLLVGSALLDRGPWSFGSH
;
A
#
# COMPACT_ATOMS: atom_id res chain seq x y z
N LEU A 1 4.99 19.11 28.66
CA LEU A 1 3.82 18.30 29.02
C LEU A 1 2.76 19.23 29.61
N GLU A 2 1.99 19.89 28.73
CA GLU A 2 0.84 20.70 29.13
C GLU A 2 -0.42 19.84 29.11
N PHE A 3 -0.91 19.51 30.30
CA PHE A 3 -2.23 18.94 30.49
C PHE A 3 -3.28 20.04 30.23
N ARG A 4 -3.91 20.05 29.06
CA ARG A 4 -5.11 20.85 28.81
C ARG A 4 -6.23 20.31 29.68
N ARG A 5 -6.50 20.99 30.80
CA ARG A 5 -7.74 20.84 31.57
C ARG A 5 -8.91 21.25 30.69
N VAL A 6 -9.68 20.28 30.25
CA VAL A 6 -11.03 20.56 29.69
C VAL A 6 -11.91 20.98 30.87
N LEU A 7 -12.12 22.26 31.01
CA LEU A 7 -13.11 22.83 31.93
C LEU A 7 -14.49 22.50 31.36
N PHE A 8 -15.20 21.61 32.03
CA PHE A 8 -16.62 21.45 31.86
C PHE A 8 -17.30 22.74 32.32
N ARG A 9 -17.78 23.52 31.40
CA ARG A 9 -18.63 24.68 31.65
C ARG A 9 -20.01 24.15 32.01
N SER A 10 -20.32 24.14 33.30
CA SER A 10 -21.69 23.94 33.79
C SER A 10 -22.52 25.11 33.38
N ASP A 11 -23.30 25.01 32.32
CA ASP A 11 -24.36 25.95 32.03
C ASP A 11 -25.46 25.73 33.08
N ASP A 12 -25.44 26.54 34.13
CA ASP A 12 -26.55 26.72 35.07
C ASP A 12 -27.76 27.32 34.30
N ARG A 13 -28.53 26.42 33.68
CA ARG A 13 -29.91 26.80 33.29
C ARG A 13 -30.80 26.52 34.47
N THR A 14 -31.07 27.57 35.20
CA THR A 14 -32.19 27.64 36.13
C THR A 14 -33.49 27.37 35.36
N HIS A 15 -33.93 26.12 35.33
CA HIS A 15 -35.27 25.77 34.89
C HIS A 15 -36.21 25.86 36.10
N GLY A 16 -37.22 26.74 35.91
CA GLY A 16 -38.24 27.03 36.87
C GLY A 16 -38.94 25.81 37.42
N ALA A 17 -39.19 25.87 38.68
CA ALA A 17 -39.98 24.95 39.46
C ALA A 17 -41.42 24.94 38.93
N ASP A 18 -41.77 23.99 38.07
CA ASP A 18 -43.12 23.44 37.97
C ASP A 18 -43.16 22.29 36.92
N SER A 19 -42.48 21.21 37.20
CA SER A 19 -42.80 19.96 36.49
C SER A 19 -42.94 18.83 37.51
N THR A 20 -44.17 18.41 37.74
CA THR A 20 -44.55 17.23 38.52
C THR A 20 -44.19 15.93 37.83
N LEU A 21 -43.33 15.96 36.84
CA LEU A 21 -42.83 14.76 36.17
C LEU A 21 -41.60 14.23 36.91
N PRO A 22 -41.54 12.94 37.20
CA PRO A 22 -40.38 12.34 37.84
C PRO A 22 -39.14 12.61 36.94
N HIS A 23 -38.14 13.31 37.50
CA HIS A 23 -36.90 13.58 36.80
C HIS A 23 -36.24 12.25 36.43
N THR A 24 -36.14 11.99 35.15
CA THR A 24 -35.26 10.92 34.66
C THR A 24 -33.83 11.29 35.02
N PRO A 25 -33.11 10.46 35.76
CA PRO A 25 -31.75 10.79 36.13
C PRO A 25 -30.91 11.04 34.86
N PRO A 26 -29.96 11.97 34.86
CA PRO A 26 -29.21 12.42 33.68
C PRO A 26 -28.39 11.29 33.02
N PHE A 27 -28.33 10.13 33.63
CA PHE A 27 -27.63 8.96 33.12
C PHE A 27 -28.53 7.94 32.42
N GLY A 28 -29.80 8.29 32.14
CA GLY A 28 -30.71 7.38 31.43
C GLY A 28 -31.00 6.05 32.15
N ILE A 29 -30.76 5.96 33.46
CA ILE A 29 -31.12 4.80 34.26
C ILE A 29 -32.64 4.83 34.43
N LYS A 30 -33.33 3.99 33.67
CA LYS A 30 -34.76 3.78 33.83
C LYS A 30 -35.03 3.23 35.24
N ALA A 31 -35.82 3.97 36.05
CA ALA A 31 -36.22 3.45 37.35
C ALA A 31 -37.03 2.14 37.14
N VAL A 32 -36.51 1.05 37.66
CA VAL A 32 -37.18 -0.25 37.62
C VAL A 32 -38.39 -0.17 38.55
N HIS A 33 -39.59 -0.33 37.99
CA HIS A 33 -40.81 -0.40 38.81
C HIS A 33 -40.82 -1.68 39.63
N PRO A 34 -41.38 -1.66 40.87
CA PRO A 34 -41.58 -2.88 41.62
C PRO A 34 -42.57 -3.77 40.87
N GLY A 35 -42.10 -4.70 40.13
CA GLY A 35 -42.89 -5.59 39.26
C GLY A 35 -42.26 -5.83 37.90
N ASP A 36 -41.33 -5.02 37.52
CA ASP A 36 -40.51 -5.30 36.34
C ASP A 36 -39.58 -6.48 36.65
N VAL A 37 -39.82 -7.60 36.01
CA VAL A 37 -38.91 -8.74 36.09
C VAL A 37 -37.59 -8.33 35.46
N PRO A 38 -36.49 -8.33 36.22
CA PRO A 38 -35.19 -8.03 35.62
C PRO A 38 -34.92 -9.06 34.52
N PRO A 39 -34.39 -8.64 33.37
CA PRO A 39 -34.05 -9.57 32.33
C PRO A 39 -33.15 -10.68 32.90
N VAL A 40 -33.63 -11.93 32.81
CA VAL A 40 -32.91 -13.13 33.30
C VAL A 40 -31.80 -13.44 32.26
N GLY A 41 -30.77 -12.71 32.33
CA GLY A 41 -29.54 -12.97 31.58
C GLY A 41 -28.45 -12.02 32.07
N PRO A 42 -27.21 -12.45 32.13
CA PRO A 42 -26.13 -11.48 32.28
C PRO A 42 -26.34 -10.43 31.18
N PRO A 43 -26.25 -9.13 31.51
CA PRO A 43 -26.26 -8.13 30.46
C PRO A 43 -25.25 -8.57 29.42
N ASP A 44 -25.71 -8.74 28.19
CA ASP A 44 -24.84 -8.95 27.07
C ASP A 44 -23.96 -7.70 27.04
N LEU A 45 -22.85 -7.76 27.76
CA LEU A 45 -21.76 -6.82 27.67
C LEU A 45 -21.13 -7.02 26.29
N GLY A 46 -21.99 -7.14 25.30
CA GLY A 46 -21.60 -7.06 23.92
C GLY A 46 -20.68 -5.88 23.86
N ASP A 47 -19.42 -6.18 23.67
CA ASP A 47 -18.35 -5.23 23.56
C ASP A 47 -18.81 -4.16 22.54
N GLY A 48 -19.55 -3.16 23.05
CA GLY A 48 -20.18 -2.10 22.28
C GLY A 48 -19.16 -1.11 21.71
N SER A 49 -17.92 -1.51 21.75
CA SER A 49 -16.89 -0.91 20.91
C SER A 49 -17.37 -1.11 19.47
N PRO A 50 -17.73 -0.03 18.76
CA PRO A 50 -18.04 -0.16 17.35
C PRO A 50 -16.85 -0.89 16.74
N ARG A 51 -17.03 -2.16 16.38
CA ARG A 51 -16.04 -2.88 15.59
C ARG A 51 -15.76 -1.95 14.43
N ARG A 52 -14.64 -1.23 14.53
CA ARG A 52 -14.14 -0.47 13.37
C ARG A 52 -14.02 -1.52 12.29
N GLU A 53 -15.06 -1.60 11.46
CA GLU A 53 -15.02 -2.41 10.26
C GLU A 53 -13.77 -1.96 9.52
N ARG A 54 -12.73 -2.79 9.60
CA ARG A 54 -11.52 -2.54 8.84
C ARG A 54 -11.98 -2.42 7.41
N PRO A 55 -11.76 -1.29 6.74
CA PRO A 55 -12.21 -1.13 5.37
C PRO A 55 -11.73 -2.33 4.58
N ALA A 56 -12.67 -3.00 3.90
CA ALA A 56 -12.41 -4.22 3.15
C ALA A 56 -11.15 -4.02 2.33
N GLY A 57 -10.14 -4.85 2.61
CA GLY A 57 -8.84 -4.68 2.01
C GLY A 57 -8.95 -4.68 0.50
N ASN A 58 -8.34 -3.73 -0.19
CA ASN A 58 -8.28 -3.77 -1.64
C ASN A 58 -7.31 -4.90 -2.06
N GLY A 59 -7.83 -6.15 -2.05
CA GLY A 59 -7.07 -7.34 -2.40
C GLY A 59 -6.45 -7.23 -3.80
N LEU A 60 -7.12 -6.51 -4.72
CA LEU A 60 -6.63 -6.26 -6.07
C LEU A 60 -5.30 -5.47 -6.05
N ALA A 61 -5.20 -4.43 -5.21
CA ALA A 61 -3.96 -3.65 -5.08
C ALA A 61 -2.83 -4.52 -4.53
N ALA A 62 -3.09 -5.32 -3.48
CA ALA A 62 -2.09 -6.21 -2.91
C ALA A 62 -1.65 -7.28 -3.92
N MET A 63 -2.57 -7.86 -4.69
CA MET A 63 -2.25 -8.81 -5.75
C MET A 63 -1.42 -8.17 -6.87
N ALA A 64 -1.81 -6.97 -7.33
CA ALA A 64 -1.04 -6.24 -8.35
C ALA A 64 0.38 -5.94 -7.87
N ALA A 65 0.54 -5.51 -6.60
CA ALA A 65 1.86 -5.30 -6.01
C ALA A 65 2.68 -6.60 -5.97
N THR A 66 2.06 -7.71 -5.55
CA THR A 66 2.74 -9.01 -5.49
C THR A 66 3.23 -9.46 -6.87
N VAL A 67 2.37 -9.38 -7.88
CA VAL A 67 2.76 -9.71 -9.26
C VAL A 67 3.85 -8.77 -9.75
N GLY A 68 3.72 -7.47 -9.49
CA GLY A 68 4.73 -6.47 -9.86
C GLY A 68 6.10 -6.77 -9.26
N VAL A 69 6.16 -7.12 -7.97
CA VAL A 69 7.40 -7.53 -7.29
C VAL A 69 8.01 -8.78 -7.92
N VAL A 70 7.19 -9.81 -8.15
CA VAL A 70 7.66 -11.07 -8.75
C VAL A 70 8.24 -10.81 -10.14
N LEU A 71 7.55 -10.03 -10.98
CA LEU A 71 8.05 -9.69 -12.31
C LEU A 71 9.35 -8.86 -12.24
N ALA A 72 9.44 -7.90 -11.33
CA ALA A 72 10.66 -7.10 -11.15
C ALA A 72 11.86 -8.00 -10.81
N ILE A 73 11.71 -8.88 -9.81
CA ILE A 73 12.77 -9.79 -9.39
C ILE A 73 13.10 -10.80 -10.49
N MET A 74 12.12 -11.44 -11.10
CA MET A 74 12.34 -12.41 -12.18
C MET A 74 12.99 -11.77 -13.40
N GLY A 75 12.62 -10.51 -13.70
CA GLY A 75 13.20 -9.76 -14.82
C GLY A 75 14.71 -9.55 -14.70
N THR A 76 15.29 -9.54 -13.49
CA THR A 76 16.74 -9.41 -13.30
C THR A 76 17.52 -10.63 -13.78
N PHE A 77 16.89 -11.79 -13.87
CA PHE A 77 17.49 -13.05 -14.29
C PHE A 77 17.23 -13.40 -15.75
N LEU A 78 16.41 -12.61 -16.43
CA LEU A 78 16.11 -12.76 -17.83
C LEU A 78 17.12 -11.99 -18.69
N PRO A 79 17.32 -12.37 -19.97
CA PRO A 79 18.17 -11.61 -20.90
C PRO A 79 17.67 -10.18 -21.06
N TRP A 80 18.57 -9.21 -20.91
CA TRP A 80 18.27 -7.77 -21.09
C TRP A 80 18.61 -7.32 -22.50
N ILE A 81 19.71 -7.88 -23.04
CA ILE A 81 20.20 -7.56 -24.38
C ILE A 81 20.51 -8.87 -25.10
N ALA A 82 20.16 -8.95 -26.36
CA ALA A 82 20.63 -9.96 -27.29
C ALA A 82 21.51 -9.30 -28.36
N VAL A 83 22.66 -9.88 -28.61
CA VAL A 83 23.67 -9.37 -29.57
C VAL A 83 23.89 -10.47 -30.62
N ASP A 84 23.61 -10.14 -31.89
CA ASP A 84 23.89 -11.05 -32.99
C ASP A 84 25.39 -11.07 -33.31
N ARG A 85 25.96 -12.28 -33.36
CA ARG A 85 27.36 -12.49 -33.73
C ARG A 85 27.52 -12.63 -35.26
N ALA A 86 28.67 -12.25 -35.73
CA ALA A 86 29.04 -12.40 -37.14
C ALA A 86 29.04 -13.88 -37.63
N ASP A 87 29.14 -14.85 -36.71
CA ASP A 87 29.04 -16.28 -37.00
C ASP A 87 27.61 -16.85 -37.02
N GLY A 88 26.60 -15.97 -36.87
CA GLY A 88 25.21 -16.36 -36.84
C GLY A 88 24.72 -16.84 -35.46
N GLY A 89 25.57 -16.74 -34.42
CA GLY A 89 25.16 -16.99 -33.03
C GLY A 89 24.54 -15.75 -32.38
N VAL A 90 23.76 -15.97 -31.32
CA VAL A 90 23.16 -14.90 -30.50
C VAL A 90 23.68 -15.00 -29.08
N ASP A 91 24.33 -13.92 -28.59
CA ASP A 91 24.71 -13.81 -27.18
C ASP A 91 23.60 -13.13 -26.39
N HIS A 92 23.22 -13.75 -25.29
CA HIS A 92 22.26 -13.23 -24.36
C HIS A 92 22.97 -12.68 -23.12
N LEU A 93 22.97 -11.35 -22.97
CA LEU A 93 23.46 -10.68 -21.76
C LEU A 93 22.33 -10.55 -20.78
N ILE A 94 22.50 -11.11 -19.58
CA ILE A 94 21.56 -10.94 -18.47
C ILE A 94 21.87 -9.64 -17.72
N GLY A 95 20.93 -9.14 -16.95
CA GLY A 95 21.10 -7.89 -16.21
C GLY A 95 22.34 -7.85 -15.30
N TRP A 96 22.82 -9.01 -14.85
CA TRP A 96 24.03 -9.14 -14.01
C TRP A 96 25.35 -8.91 -14.76
N ASP A 97 25.34 -9.05 -16.06
CA ASP A 97 26.50 -8.77 -16.91
C ASP A 97 26.66 -7.27 -17.19
N LEU A 98 25.60 -6.50 -16.89
CA LEU A 98 25.54 -5.05 -17.03
C LEU A 98 25.84 -4.38 -15.69
N ALA A 99 26.72 -3.40 -15.68
CA ALA A 99 27.36 -2.80 -14.50
C ALA A 99 26.38 -2.19 -13.47
N GLY A 100 25.78 -3.04 -12.63
CA GLY A 100 25.09 -2.59 -11.42
C GLY A 100 23.58 -2.37 -11.51
N ASP A 101 22.99 -2.27 -12.71
CA ASP A 101 21.58 -1.95 -12.88
C ASP A 101 20.64 -3.08 -12.41
N ALA A 102 21.05 -4.34 -12.59
CA ALA A 102 20.34 -5.48 -12.04
C ALA A 102 20.29 -5.47 -10.51
N VAL A 103 21.39 -5.02 -9.87
CA VAL A 103 21.44 -4.89 -8.40
C VAL A 103 20.43 -3.83 -7.95
N LEU A 104 20.37 -2.67 -8.64
CA LEU A 104 19.39 -1.62 -8.34
C LEU A 104 17.95 -2.13 -8.49
N VAL A 105 17.66 -2.86 -9.57
CA VAL A 105 16.34 -3.46 -9.80
C VAL A 105 16.01 -4.47 -8.72
N LEU A 106 16.95 -5.35 -8.36
CA LEU A 106 16.75 -6.36 -7.31
C LEU A 106 16.49 -5.73 -5.95
N VAL A 107 17.33 -4.76 -5.52
CA VAL A 107 17.17 -4.07 -4.24
C VAL A 107 15.83 -3.35 -4.20
N THR A 108 15.47 -2.65 -5.28
CA THR A 108 14.17 -1.97 -5.39
C THR A 108 13.01 -2.97 -5.30
N GLY A 109 13.12 -4.11 -5.97
CA GLY A 109 12.15 -5.20 -5.90
C GLY A 109 12.00 -5.77 -4.49
N LEU A 110 13.10 -5.97 -3.75
CA LEU A 110 13.08 -6.46 -2.37
C LEU A 110 12.44 -5.44 -1.41
N VAL A 111 12.73 -4.15 -1.57
CA VAL A 111 12.06 -3.09 -0.79
C VAL A 111 10.56 -3.10 -1.06
N ALA A 112 10.17 -3.17 -2.33
CA ALA A 112 8.76 -3.27 -2.71
C ALA A 112 8.10 -4.54 -2.16
N ALA A 113 8.83 -5.68 -2.09
CA ALA A 113 8.35 -6.93 -1.50
C ALA A 113 8.01 -6.75 0.00
N GLY A 114 8.89 -6.10 0.76
CA GLY A 114 8.65 -5.81 2.18
C GLY A 114 7.38 -4.96 2.39
N VAL A 115 7.21 -3.92 1.59
CA VAL A 115 6.00 -3.07 1.62
C VAL A 115 4.75 -3.83 1.19
N THR A 116 4.87 -4.67 0.16
CA THR A 116 3.77 -5.54 -0.28
C THR A 116 3.34 -6.52 0.80
N GLY A 117 4.29 -7.11 1.54
CA GLY A 117 4.01 -7.93 2.71
C GLY A 117 3.24 -7.16 3.79
N ALA A 118 3.61 -5.90 4.05
CA ALA A 118 2.89 -5.02 4.98
C ALA A 118 1.44 -4.75 4.53
N LEU A 119 1.19 -4.62 3.22
CA LEU A 119 -0.18 -4.50 2.69
C LEU A 119 -1.04 -5.74 2.98
N TRP A 120 -0.47 -6.95 2.89
CA TRP A 120 -1.18 -8.20 3.20
C TRP A 120 -1.57 -8.33 4.67
N ILE A 121 -0.77 -7.81 5.59
CA ILE A 121 -1.12 -7.77 7.03
C ILE A 121 -2.00 -6.57 7.39
N GLY A 122 -2.48 -5.81 6.38
CA GLY A 122 -3.43 -4.72 6.56
C GLY A 122 -2.80 -3.39 6.98
N GLN A 123 -1.48 -3.27 6.95
CA GLN A 123 -0.80 -1.98 7.16
C GLN A 123 -0.97 -1.12 5.90
N ARG A 124 -1.61 0.03 6.06
CA ARG A 124 -1.90 0.96 4.97
C ARG A 124 -1.61 2.37 5.40
N GLY A 125 -1.02 3.14 4.51
CA GLY A 125 -0.70 4.53 4.78
C GLY A 125 0.00 5.18 3.60
N LEU A 126 0.15 6.49 3.68
CA LEU A 126 0.81 7.27 2.63
C LEU A 126 2.24 6.77 2.34
N VAL A 127 2.97 6.37 3.39
CA VAL A 127 4.35 5.85 3.23
C VAL A 127 4.39 4.63 2.31
N HIS A 128 3.48 3.66 2.50
CA HIS A 128 3.43 2.45 1.66
C HIS A 128 3.17 2.79 0.19
N LYS A 129 2.24 3.74 -0.07
CA LYS A 129 1.96 4.22 -1.42
C LYS A 129 3.16 4.91 -2.05
N LEU A 130 3.81 5.80 -1.31
CA LEU A 130 4.99 6.51 -1.80
C LEU A 130 6.13 5.55 -2.12
N VAL A 131 6.38 4.56 -1.27
CA VAL A 131 7.43 3.56 -1.53
C VAL A 131 7.11 2.75 -2.79
N LEU A 132 5.86 2.28 -2.98
CA LEU A 132 5.47 1.54 -4.19
C LEU A 132 5.53 2.41 -5.45
N LEU A 133 5.13 3.69 -5.36
CA LEU A 133 5.25 4.64 -6.47
C LEU A 133 6.71 4.89 -6.84
N LEU A 134 7.57 5.12 -5.85
CA LEU A 134 8.99 5.35 -6.07
C LEU A 134 9.67 4.09 -6.61
N ALA A 135 9.40 2.92 -6.02
CA ALA A 135 9.95 1.66 -6.50
C ALA A 135 9.53 1.39 -7.95
N GLY A 136 8.24 1.51 -8.26
CA GLY A 136 7.74 1.36 -9.63
C GLY A 136 8.33 2.39 -10.59
N GLY A 137 8.49 3.65 -10.15
CA GLY A 137 9.13 4.71 -10.92
C GLY A 137 10.61 4.42 -11.23
N VAL A 138 11.36 3.92 -10.25
CA VAL A 138 12.77 3.51 -10.45
C VAL A 138 12.87 2.37 -11.46
N LEU A 139 12.03 1.33 -11.33
CA LEU A 139 12.02 0.20 -12.28
C LEU A 139 11.72 0.66 -13.71
N LEU A 140 10.75 1.55 -13.87
CA LEU A 140 10.41 2.12 -15.19
C LEU A 140 11.54 2.98 -15.74
N ALA A 141 12.20 3.77 -14.89
CA ALA A 141 13.31 4.61 -15.31
C ALA A 141 14.50 3.74 -15.77
N VAL A 142 14.89 2.72 -15.01
CA VAL A 142 15.98 1.80 -15.40
C VAL A 142 15.63 1.10 -16.70
N ALA A 143 14.46 0.50 -16.81
CA ALA A 143 14.05 -0.20 -18.04
C ALA A 143 13.99 0.77 -19.24
N GLY A 144 13.53 2.00 -19.05
CA GLY A 144 13.44 3.01 -20.10
C GLY A 144 14.81 3.50 -20.57
N LEU A 145 15.74 3.74 -19.65
CA LEU A 145 17.12 4.14 -19.97
C LEU A 145 17.85 3.03 -20.73
N GLU A 146 17.81 1.80 -20.25
CA GLU A 146 18.42 0.66 -20.89
C GLU A 146 17.88 0.40 -22.32
N ILE A 147 16.56 0.49 -22.49
CA ILE A 147 15.94 0.36 -23.82
C ILE A 147 16.41 1.51 -24.74
N SER A 148 16.57 2.71 -24.21
CA SER A 148 17.04 3.86 -24.97
C SER A 148 18.51 3.69 -25.38
N ASP A 149 19.34 3.18 -24.48
CA ASP A 149 20.76 2.95 -24.75
C ASP A 149 20.99 1.85 -25.79
N VAL A 150 20.23 0.74 -25.70
CA VAL A 150 20.27 -0.32 -26.72
C VAL A 150 19.93 0.25 -28.10
N ARG A 151 18.87 1.05 -28.21
CA ARG A 151 18.47 1.67 -29.50
C ARG A 151 19.46 2.70 -30.02
N ALA A 152 20.08 3.47 -29.11
CA ALA A 152 21.09 4.47 -29.52
C ALA A 152 22.34 3.81 -30.07
N VAL A 153 22.80 2.72 -29.46
CA VAL A 153 23.97 1.95 -29.92
C VAL A 153 23.70 1.23 -31.24
N ASP A 154 22.51 0.64 -31.40
CA ASP A 154 22.09 -0.03 -32.64
C ASP A 154 22.12 0.94 -33.83
N ALA A 155 21.73 2.18 -33.61
CA ALA A 155 21.74 3.23 -34.63
C ALA A 155 23.16 3.63 -35.15
N VAL A 156 24.20 3.34 -34.37
CA VAL A 156 25.58 3.76 -34.64
C VAL A 156 26.50 2.61 -34.97
N SER A 157 26.22 1.42 -34.48
CA SER A 157 27.03 0.22 -34.64
C SER A 157 26.46 -0.70 -35.73
N SER A 158 27.39 -1.36 -36.47
CA SER A 158 27.02 -2.42 -37.45
C SER A 158 26.61 -3.75 -36.76
N LEU A 159 26.56 -3.77 -35.42
CA LEU A 159 26.14 -4.92 -34.62
C LEU A 159 24.64 -4.79 -34.33
N GLU A 160 23.85 -5.71 -34.81
CA GLU A 160 22.42 -5.76 -34.46
C GLU A 160 22.28 -6.15 -32.98
N ARG A 161 21.76 -5.19 -32.21
CA ARG A 161 21.43 -5.43 -30.79
C ARG A 161 19.92 -5.34 -30.65
N SER A 162 19.36 -6.28 -29.93
CA SER A 162 17.93 -6.27 -29.67
C SER A 162 17.64 -6.25 -28.18
N VAL A 163 16.51 -5.65 -27.80
CA VAL A 163 16.02 -5.60 -26.43
C VAL A 163 15.60 -6.99 -26.02
N GLY A 164 16.23 -7.54 -24.99
CA GLY A 164 15.86 -8.83 -24.43
C GLY A 164 14.55 -8.80 -23.64
N SER A 165 14.02 -9.95 -23.30
CA SER A 165 12.73 -10.10 -22.60
C SER A 165 12.75 -9.58 -21.16
N GLY A 166 13.90 -9.46 -20.52
CA GLY A 166 14.02 -9.03 -19.14
C GLY A 166 13.56 -7.59 -18.91
N LEU A 167 13.96 -6.65 -19.78
CA LEU A 167 13.60 -5.24 -19.65
C LEU A 167 12.08 -4.97 -19.74
N PRO A 168 11.32 -5.52 -20.72
CA PRO A 168 9.87 -5.42 -20.73
C PRO A 168 9.21 -6.02 -19.49
N VAL A 169 9.75 -7.13 -18.95
CA VAL A 169 9.22 -7.76 -17.74
C VAL A 169 9.44 -6.86 -16.51
N VAL A 170 10.63 -6.26 -16.37
CA VAL A 170 10.90 -5.28 -15.30
C VAL A 170 9.99 -4.06 -15.44
N ALA A 171 9.82 -3.54 -16.65
CA ALA A 171 8.91 -2.41 -16.90
C ALA A 171 7.47 -2.73 -16.51
N LEU A 172 6.96 -3.90 -16.89
CA LEU A 172 5.63 -4.35 -16.50
C LEU A 172 5.49 -4.47 -14.97
N GLY A 173 6.51 -4.98 -14.29
CA GLY A 173 6.61 -5.00 -12.83
C GLY A 173 6.47 -3.59 -12.25
N GLY A 174 7.18 -2.62 -12.80
CA GLY A 174 7.11 -1.21 -12.40
C GLY A 174 5.71 -0.61 -12.58
N VAL A 175 5.06 -0.86 -13.74
CA VAL A 175 3.69 -0.42 -14.00
C VAL A 175 2.71 -0.97 -12.98
N LEU A 176 2.83 -2.26 -12.63
CA LEU A 176 1.95 -2.89 -11.65
C LEU A 176 2.15 -2.34 -10.23
N LEU A 177 3.38 -2.01 -9.84
CA LEU A 177 3.65 -1.37 -8.55
C LEU A 177 3.03 0.03 -8.47
N VAL A 178 3.21 0.86 -9.51
CA VAL A 178 2.57 2.18 -9.61
C VAL A 178 1.05 2.03 -9.59
N GLY A 179 0.51 1.13 -10.41
CA GLY A 179 -0.92 0.85 -10.47
C GLY A 179 -1.48 0.38 -9.12
N SER A 180 -0.76 -0.47 -8.41
CA SER A 180 -1.12 -0.92 -7.06
C SER A 180 -1.23 0.25 -6.08
N ALA A 181 -0.25 1.17 -6.08
CA ALA A 181 -0.25 2.34 -5.22
C ALA A 181 -1.44 3.28 -5.50
N LEU A 182 -1.83 3.41 -6.77
CA LEU A 182 -2.97 4.22 -7.19
C LEU A 182 -4.32 3.53 -6.90
N LEU A 183 -4.38 2.22 -7.03
CA LEU A 183 -5.58 1.43 -6.76
C LEU A 183 -5.87 1.27 -5.26
N ASP A 184 -4.86 1.44 -4.40
CA ASP A 184 -5.06 1.33 -2.98
C ASP A 184 -5.92 2.50 -2.45
N ARG A 185 -7.09 2.18 -1.89
CA ARG A 185 -8.08 3.14 -1.37
C ARG A 185 -7.73 3.71 0.00
N GLY A 186 -6.56 3.41 0.54
CA GLY A 186 -6.08 3.99 1.80
C GLY A 186 -5.96 5.52 1.74
N PRO A 187 -5.87 6.19 2.89
CA PRO A 187 -5.77 7.65 2.95
C PRO A 187 -4.49 8.16 2.28
N TRP A 188 -4.60 9.29 1.57
CA TRP A 188 -3.48 10.05 1.01
C TRP A 188 -2.97 11.12 1.99
N SER A 189 -3.32 11.04 3.27
CA SER A 189 -2.89 11.96 4.31
C SER A 189 -1.97 11.28 5.30
N PHE A 190 -0.98 12.00 5.81
CA PHE A 190 -0.29 11.61 7.02
C PHE A 190 -1.30 11.69 8.15
N GLY A 191 -1.77 10.54 8.64
CA GLY A 191 -2.77 10.51 9.70
C GLY A 191 -2.27 11.30 10.91
N SER A 192 -2.99 12.35 11.25
CA SER A 192 -2.90 12.95 12.59
C SER A 192 -3.58 11.96 13.54
N HIS A 193 -2.79 11.20 14.27
CA HIS A 193 -3.24 10.41 15.41
C HIS A 193 -3.40 11.29 16.64
#